data_d080cf505bd80d66600ac8c743834f4c
#
_entry.id   d080cf505bd80d66600ac8c743834f4c
#
_cell.length_a   1.000
_cell.length_b   1.000
_cell.length_c   1.000
_cell.angle_alpha   90.00
_cell.angle_beta   90.00
_cell.angle_gamma   90.00
#
_symmetry.space_group_name_H-M   'P 1'
#
loop_
_entity.id
_entity.type
_entity.pdbx_description
1 polymer ?
#
loop_
_entity_poly.entity_id
_entity_poly.type
_entity_poly.pdbx_seq_one_letter_code
_entity_poly.pdbx_strand_id
1 'polypeptide(L)'
;MSDLLLNIEQLNAGYNGKIVLKDISLKIYQQDFLGIIGPNGGGKTTLIKVILDLIKPISGTVNFLNKETKNRIGYMPQTNYIDKKFPILVSEVIESGLISKKEMKKSEKKEKGCEMIQQMGLEGIANKPIGELSGGQLQRTLLARAVINAPELLILDEPNSYIDKRFESHFYELLEEINKKTAIVLISHDIGTIIANVKNIACVNETLHYHAGSDIDNHWLEEHFECPFEIIGHGDIPHRILKKH
;
A
#
# COMPACT_ATOMS: atom_id res chain seq x y z
N MET A 1 -15.56 18.95 -1.69
CA MET A 1 -14.27 18.65 -2.34
C MET A 1 -13.40 18.00 -1.28
N SER A 2 -12.84 16.82 -1.54
CA SER A 2 -11.92 16.18 -0.60
C SER A 2 -10.63 17.00 -0.52
N ASP A 3 -10.07 17.14 0.70
CA ASP A 3 -8.86 17.93 0.91
C ASP A 3 -7.64 17.19 0.35
N LEU A 4 -6.74 17.94 -0.29
CA LEU A 4 -5.49 17.41 -0.85
C LEU A 4 -4.57 16.98 0.29
N LEU A 5 -4.08 15.73 0.29
CA LEU A 5 -3.11 15.22 1.28
C LEU A 5 -1.67 15.30 0.79
N LEU A 6 -1.44 14.91 -0.46
CA LEU A 6 -0.11 14.82 -1.06
C LEU A 6 -0.16 15.36 -2.48
N ASN A 7 0.81 16.21 -2.81
CA ASN A 7 1.03 16.73 -4.16
C ASN A 7 2.47 16.44 -4.59
N ILE A 8 2.62 15.67 -5.65
CA ILE A 8 3.89 15.38 -6.32
C ILE A 8 3.88 16.13 -7.63
N GLU A 9 4.92 16.91 -7.91
CA GLU A 9 5.03 17.73 -9.12
C GLU A 9 6.38 17.51 -9.80
N GLN A 10 6.33 17.10 -11.07
CA GLN A 10 7.47 16.94 -11.98
C GLN A 10 8.65 16.18 -11.34
N LEU A 11 8.32 15.12 -10.59
CA LEU A 11 9.28 14.34 -9.81
C LEU A 11 10.16 13.51 -10.73
N ASN A 12 11.47 13.68 -10.58
CA ASN A 12 12.48 12.75 -11.11
C ASN A 12 13.19 12.09 -9.92
N ALA A 13 13.29 10.76 -9.93
CA ALA A 13 13.94 10.01 -8.86
C ALA A 13 14.65 8.76 -9.38
N GLY A 14 15.62 8.28 -8.63
CA GLY A 14 16.40 7.10 -9.00
C GLY A 14 17.56 6.84 -8.06
N TYR A 15 18.52 6.03 -8.50
CA TYR A 15 19.65 5.56 -7.70
C TYR A 15 20.96 5.73 -8.45
N ASN A 16 22.01 6.15 -7.77
CA ASN A 16 23.39 6.21 -8.32
C ASN A 16 23.48 6.93 -9.66
N GLY A 17 22.75 8.04 -9.83
CA GLY A 17 22.72 8.81 -11.07
C GLY A 17 21.82 8.24 -12.19
N LYS A 18 21.25 7.04 -12.01
CA LYS A 18 20.29 6.48 -12.95
C LYS A 18 18.87 6.91 -12.57
N ILE A 19 18.18 7.61 -13.47
CA ILE A 19 16.78 8.00 -13.32
C ILE A 19 15.90 6.76 -13.53
N VAL A 20 14.98 6.51 -12.60
CA VAL A 20 13.99 5.42 -12.63
C VAL A 20 12.59 5.98 -12.84
N LEU A 21 12.31 7.14 -12.26
CA LEU A 21 11.05 7.86 -12.41
C LEU A 21 11.31 9.18 -13.12
N LYS A 22 10.50 9.48 -14.14
CA LYS A 22 10.65 10.65 -15.01
C LYS A 22 9.36 11.47 -15.01
N ASP A 23 9.44 12.73 -14.62
CA ASP A 23 8.34 13.71 -14.68
C ASP A 23 7.03 13.21 -14.05
N ILE A 24 7.12 12.60 -12.87
CA ILE A 24 5.96 12.09 -12.17
C ILE A 24 5.18 13.24 -11.52
N SER A 25 3.89 13.33 -11.84
CA SER A 25 2.95 14.23 -11.19
C SER A 25 1.75 13.44 -10.68
N LEU A 26 1.45 13.56 -9.38
CA LEU A 26 0.39 12.81 -8.72
C LEU A 26 -0.21 13.60 -7.56
N LYS A 27 -1.53 13.63 -7.46
CA LYS A 27 -2.26 14.18 -6.32
C LYS A 27 -3.02 13.07 -5.61
N ILE A 28 -2.95 13.05 -4.28
CA ILE A 28 -3.71 12.14 -3.43
C ILE A 28 -4.55 12.98 -2.48
N TYR A 29 -5.85 12.69 -2.43
CA TYR A 29 -6.82 13.38 -1.61
C TYR A 29 -7.25 12.55 -0.41
N GLN A 30 -7.88 13.18 0.58
CA GLN A 30 -8.49 12.47 1.70
C GLN A 30 -9.50 11.42 1.19
N GLN A 31 -9.47 10.24 1.80
CA GLN A 31 -10.35 9.13 1.45
C GLN A 31 -10.19 8.59 0.01
N ASP A 32 -9.13 8.97 -0.70
CA ASP A 32 -8.78 8.30 -1.94
C ASP A 32 -8.49 6.81 -1.68
N PHE A 33 -8.86 5.99 -2.66
CA PHE A 33 -8.38 4.63 -2.76
C PHE A 33 -7.75 4.47 -4.13
N LEU A 34 -6.45 4.67 -4.18
CA LEU A 34 -5.65 4.69 -5.41
C LEU A 34 -4.93 3.35 -5.59
N GLY A 35 -5.20 2.67 -6.69
CA GLY A 35 -4.42 1.52 -7.14
C GLY A 35 -3.21 1.98 -7.95
N ILE A 36 -2.02 1.50 -7.62
CA ILE A 36 -0.82 1.68 -8.44
C ILE A 36 -0.47 0.36 -9.10
N ILE A 37 -0.52 0.34 -10.41
CA ILE A 37 -0.16 -0.80 -11.26
C ILE A 37 1.06 -0.47 -12.10
N GLY A 38 1.64 -1.47 -12.78
CA GLY A 38 2.77 -1.26 -13.69
C GLY A 38 3.69 -2.49 -13.72
N PRO A 39 4.61 -2.58 -14.71
CA PRO A 39 5.51 -3.70 -14.82
C PRO A 39 6.51 -3.79 -13.67
N ASN A 40 7.13 -4.97 -13.52
CA ASN A 40 8.25 -5.12 -12.60
C ASN A 40 9.43 -4.26 -13.08
N GLY A 41 10.02 -3.50 -12.15
CA GLY A 41 11.07 -2.52 -12.51
C GLY A 41 10.55 -1.16 -12.99
N GLY A 42 9.23 -0.98 -13.21
CA GLY A 42 8.64 0.28 -13.69
C GLY A 42 8.72 1.48 -12.72
N GLY A 43 9.25 1.28 -11.50
CA GLY A 43 9.48 2.39 -10.56
C GLY A 43 8.49 2.48 -9.40
N LYS A 44 7.51 1.59 -9.28
CA LYS A 44 6.49 1.62 -8.20
C LYS A 44 7.11 1.71 -6.80
N THR A 45 8.04 0.82 -6.46
CA THR A 45 8.75 0.82 -5.18
C THR A 45 9.61 2.08 -5.00
N THR A 46 10.16 2.63 -6.09
CA THR A 46 10.91 3.89 -6.05
C THR A 46 9.99 5.05 -5.68
N LEU A 47 8.78 5.11 -6.26
CA LEU A 47 7.78 6.12 -5.93
C LEU A 47 7.38 6.05 -4.45
N ILE A 48 7.10 4.84 -3.92
CA ILE A 48 6.83 4.65 -2.49
C ILE A 48 7.98 5.17 -1.63
N LYS A 49 9.22 4.80 -1.96
CA LYS A 49 10.39 5.23 -1.18
C LYS A 49 10.58 6.75 -1.18
N VAL A 50 10.22 7.43 -2.27
CA VAL A 50 10.21 8.90 -2.31
C VAL A 50 9.11 9.47 -1.42
N ILE A 51 7.88 8.92 -1.48
CA ILE A 51 6.76 9.37 -0.63
C ILE A 51 7.10 9.16 0.85
N LEU A 52 7.74 8.04 1.19
CA LEU A 52 8.20 7.73 2.56
C LEU A 52 9.45 8.52 2.99
N ASP A 53 9.99 9.41 2.13
CA ASP A 53 11.22 10.17 2.37
C ASP A 53 12.47 9.29 2.61
N LEU A 54 12.45 8.05 2.13
CA LEU A 54 13.58 7.10 2.20
C LEU A 54 14.64 7.38 1.14
N ILE A 55 14.24 8.00 0.03
CA ILE A 55 15.13 8.50 -1.03
C ILE A 55 14.71 9.93 -1.40
N LYS A 56 15.69 10.76 -1.73
CA LYS A 56 15.43 12.14 -2.14
C LYS A 56 15.16 12.22 -3.63
N PRO A 57 14.23 13.09 -4.06
CA PRO A 57 14.08 13.44 -5.47
C PRO A 57 15.40 13.94 -6.08
N ILE A 58 15.64 13.64 -7.35
CA ILE A 58 16.68 14.28 -8.15
C ILE A 58 16.20 15.68 -8.55
N SER A 59 14.93 15.82 -8.91
CA SER A 59 14.25 17.09 -9.17
C SER A 59 12.74 16.94 -8.94
N GLY A 60 12.02 18.07 -8.98
CA GLY A 60 10.60 18.11 -8.66
C GLY A 60 10.35 18.19 -7.16
N THR A 61 9.09 18.11 -6.75
CA THR A 61 8.68 18.30 -5.34
C THR A 61 7.71 17.23 -4.87
N VAL A 62 7.75 16.96 -3.56
CA VAL A 62 6.79 16.11 -2.84
C VAL A 62 6.30 16.90 -1.64
N ASN A 63 5.08 17.40 -1.74
CA ASN A 63 4.48 18.30 -0.76
C ASN A 63 3.31 17.62 -0.05
N PHE A 64 3.43 17.43 1.26
CA PHE A 64 2.32 17.03 2.11
C PHE A 64 1.53 18.27 2.55
N LEU A 65 0.20 18.15 2.70
CA LEU A 65 -0.67 19.21 3.16
C LEU A 65 -0.14 19.86 4.44
N ASN A 66 0.33 19.03 5.36
CA ASN A 66 0.95 19.48 6.60
C ASN A 66 2.02 18.49 7.07
N LYS A 67 2.85 18.92 8.04
CA LYS A 67 3.91 18.06 8.60
C LYS A 67 3.36 16.86 9.36
N GLU A 68 2.15 16.95 9.91
CA GLU A 68 1.54 15.85 10.64
C GLU A 68 1.17 14.71 9.71
N THR A 69 0.63 14.99 8.53
CA THR A 69 0.35 13.98 7.48
C THR A 69 1.60 13.19 7.16
N LYS A 70 2.74 13.87 6.94
CA LYS A 70 4.03 13.21 6.67
C LYS A 70 4.46 12.26 7.81
N ASN A 71 4.21 12.64 9.06
CA ASN A 71 4.55 11.84 10.24
C ASN A 71 3.54 10.75 10.56
N ARG A 72 2.42 10.70 9.84
CA ARG A 72 1.30 9.79 10.04
C ARG A 72 1.01 8.96 8.79
N ILE A 73 2.06 8.54 8.11
CA ILE A 73 1.95 7.56 7.01
C ILE A 73 2.02 6.16 7.61
N GLY A 74 1.00 5.35 7.34
CA GLY A 74 1.05 3.91 7.58
C GLY A 74 1.70 3.22 6.39
N TYR A 75 2.63 2.31 6.64
CA TYR A 75 3.25 1.54 5.58
C TYR A 75 3.27 0.04 5.90
N MET A 76 2.70 -0.72 5.00
CA MET A 76 2.75 -2.18 4.99
C MET A 76 3.67 -2.62 3.85
N PRO A 77 4.90 -3.09 4.14
CA PRO A 77 5.84 -3.56 3.14
C PRO A 77 5.42 -4.93 2.59
N GLN A 78 5.97 -5.28 1.44
CA GLN A 78 5.86 -6.62 0.89
C GLN A 78 6.40 -7.65 1.90
N THR A 79 5.63 -8.73 2.13
CA THR A 79 5.94 -9.74 3.16
C THR A 79 7.24 -10.50 2.92
N ASN A 80 7.73 -10.57 1.68
CA ASN A 80 8.99 -11.21 1.32
C ASN A 80 10.23 -10.62 2.00
N TYR A 81 10.15 -9.37 2.45
CA TYR A 81 11.25 -8.67 3.12
C TYR A 81 11.27 -8.86 4.64
N ILE A 82 10.34 -9.67 5.18
CA ILE A 82 10.26 -9.88 6.63
C ILE A 82 11.04 -11.13 7.01
N ASP A 83 12.05 -10.94 7.84
CA ASP A 83 12.82 -12.07 8.41
C ASP A 83 11.96 -12.81 9.45
N LYS A 84 11.38 -13.94 9.03
CA LYS A 84 10.57 -14.80 9.90
C LYS A 84 11.37 -15.47 11.01
N LYS A 85 12.70 -15.45 10.96
CA LYS A 85 13.56 -16.00 12.02
C LYS A 85 13.77 -15.04 13.19
N PHE A 86 13.41 -13.76 13.00
CA PHE A 86 13.51 -12.77 14.06
C PHE A 86 12.45 -13.05 15.14
N PRO A 87 12.84 -13.26 16.41
CA PRO A 87 11.95 -13.73 17.48
C PRO A 87 11.12 -12.57 18.08
N ILE A 88 10.38 -11.83 17.23
CA ILE A 88 9.50 -10.76 17.66
C ILE A 88 8.06 -11.25 17.74
N LEU A 89 7.33 -10.86 18.78
CA LEU A 89 5.95 -11.24 19.00
C LEU A 89 4.97 -10.38 18.17
N VAL A 90 3.80 -10.91 17.88
CA VAL A 90 2.71 -10.19 17.20
C VAL A 90 2.40 -8.86 17.90
N SER A 91 2.26 -8.87 19.23
CA SER A 91 2.00 -7.67 20.02
C SER A 91 3.11 -6.63 19.88
N GLU A 92 4.39 -7.05 19.88
CA GLU A 92 5.52 -6.15 19.73
C GLU A 92 5.59 -5.54 18.31
N VAL A 93 5.28 -6.34 17.28
CA VAL A 93 5.19 -5.83 15.90
C VAL A 93 4.11 -4.75 15.81
N ILE A 94 2.93 -4.98 16.35
CA ILE A 94 1.83 -4.01 16.32
C ILE A 94 2.19 -2.74 17.09
N GLU A 95 2.70 -2.86 18.31
CA GLU A 95 3.13 -1.72 19.14
C GLU A 95 4.27 -0.92 18.49
N SER A 96 5.09 -1.55 17.64
CA SER A 96 6.15 -0.85 16.90
C SER A 96 5.62 0.25 15.97
N GLY A 97 4.36 0.19 15.53
CA GLY A 97 3.69 1.25 14.79
C GLY A 97 3.53 2.56 15.57
N LEU A 98 3.70 2.52 16.89
CA LEU A 98 3.66 3.69 17.79
C LEU A 98 5.04 4.21 18.20
N ILE A 99 6.13 3.76 17.58
CA ILE A 99 7.51 4.19 17.94
C ILE A 99 7.68 5.70 17.80
N SER A 100 7.08 6.31 16.77
CA SER A 100 7.15 7.75 16.54
C SER A 100 6.47 8.60 17.63
N LYS A 101 5.56 8.01 18.40
CA LYS A 101 4.85 8.67 19.52
C LYS A 101 5.70 8.65 20.78
N LYS A 102 6.71 9.51 20.82
CA LYS A 102 7.66 9.58 21.95
C LYS A 102 6.99 10.02 23.25
N GLU A 103 6.00 10.91 23.16
CA GLU A 103 5.23 11.43 24.30
C GLU A 103 4.28 10.41 24.94
N MET A 104 3.93 9.34 24.19
CA MET A 104 2.97 8.33 24.65
C MET A 104 3.62 7.39 25.69
N LYS A 105 2.98 7.23 26.86
CA LYS A 105 3.46 6.32 27.90
C LYS A 105 3.43 4.86 27.42
N LYS A 106 4.31 4.03 27.97
CA LYS A 106 4.37 2.60 27.63
C LYS A 106 3.05 1.87 27.90
N SER A 107 2.35 2.23 28.98
CA SER A 107 1.02 1.69 29.31
C SER A 107 -0.02 2.00 28.23
N GLU A 108 -0.06 3.25 27.75
CA GLU A 108 -0.98 3.69 26.69
C GLU A 108 -0.69 3.00 25.36
N LYS A 109 0.61 2.79 25.03
CA LYS A 109 0.98 2.04 23.81
C LYS A 109 0.51 0.60 23.88
N LYS A 110 0.64 -0.04 25.07
CA LYS A 110 0.17 -1.40 25.30
C LYS A 110 -1.35 -1.51 25.22
N GLU A 111 -2.08 -0.55 25.78
CA GLU A 111 -3.53 -0.49 25.71
C GLU A 111 -4.02 -0.41 24.26
N LYS A 112 -3.48 0.55 23.48
CA LYS A 112 -3.76 0.65 22.04
C LYS A 112 -3.36 -0.60 21.27
N GLY A 113 -2.25 -1.24 21.64
CA GLY A 113 -1.84 -2.52 21.06
C GLY A 113 -2.87 -3.60 21.29
N CYS A 114 -3.40 -3.73 22.52
CA CYS A 114 -4.44 -4.70 22.86
C CYS A 114 -5.75 -4.43 22.09
N GLU A 115 -6.19 -3.17 22.02
CA GLU A 115 -7.37 -2.78 21.23
C GLU A 115 -7.21 -3.15 19.75
N MET A 116 -6.04 -2.85 19.17
CA MET A 116 -5.76 -3.17 17.77
C MET A 116 -5.71 -4.69 17.53
N ILE A 117 -5.12 -5.46 18.44
CA ILE A 117 -5.09 -6.93 18.39
C ILE A 117 -6.53 -7.48 18.36
N GLN A 118 -7.42 -6.95 19.20
CA GLN A 118 -8.81 -7.34 19.23
C GLN A 118 -9.54 -6.97 17.93
N GLN A 119 -9.37 -5.75 17.45
CA GLN A 119 -9.99 -5.29 16.18
C GLN A 119 -9.57 -6.13 14.98
N MET A 120 -8.35 -6.67 15.00
CA MET A 120 -7.81 -7.50 13.91
C MET A 120 -8.04 -9.01 14.10
N GLY A 121 -8.71 -9.42 15.21
CA GLY A 121 -8.95 -10.83 15.53
C GLY A 121 -7.65 -11.63 15.72
N LEU A 122 -6.69 -11.06 16.48
CA LEU A 122 -5.35 -11.63 16.69
C LEU A 122 -5.12 -12.04 18.16
N GLU A 123 -6.15 -12.03 19.04
CA GLU A 123 -6.03 -12.25 20.48
C GLU A 123 -5.36 -13.60 20.79
N GLY A 124 -5.78 -14.66 20.11
CA GLY A 124 -5.25 -16.01 20.29
C GLY A 124 -3.80 -16.22 19.91
N ILE A 125 -3.19 -15.21 19.24
CA ILE A 125 -1.81 -15.31 18.72
C ILE A 125 -0.93 -14.11 19.11
N ALA A 126 -1.40 -13.21 19.97
CA ALA A 126 -0.70 -12.00 20.38
C ALA A 126 0.73 -12.25 20.90
N ASN A 127 0.94 -13.37 21.56
CA ASN A 127 2.23 -13.78 22.14
C ASN A 127 2.99 -14.78 21.26
N LYS A 128 2.57 -15.02 20.01
CA LYS A 128 3.32 -15.88 19.08
C LYS A 128 4.39 -15.10 18.34
N PRO A 129 5.55 -15.69 18.06
CA PRO A 129 6.53 -15.14 17.13
C PRO A 129 5.93 -15.01 15.72
N ILE A 130 6.30 -13.95 14.99
CA ILE A 130 5.81 -13.73 13.62
C ILE A 130 6.18 -14.86 12.65
N GLY A 131 7.24 -15.60 12.92
CA GLY A 131 7.68 -16.76 12.13
C GLY A 131 6.70 -17.93 12.13
N GLU A 132 5.84 -18.04 13.14
CA GLU A 132 4.86 -19.11 13.31
C GLU A 132 3.49 -18.77 12.72
N LEU A 133 3.33 -17.59 12.12
CA LEU A 133 2.06 -17.11 11.61
C LEU A 133 1.75 -17.69 10.23
N SER A 134 0.46 -17.98 9.99
CA SER A 134 -0.04 -18.15 8.61
C SER A 134 0.09 -16.85 7.82
N GLY A 135 0.02 -16.93 6.48
CA GLY A 135 0.09 -15.74 5.62
C GLY A 135 -0.95 -14.67 6.00
N GLY A 136 -2.20 -15.07 6.19
CA GLY A 136 -3.27 -14.14 6.57
C GLY A 136 -3.11 -13.57 7.98
N GLN A 137 -2.56 -14.33 8.94
CA GLN A 137 -2.24 -13.83 10.27
C GLN A 137 -1.11 -12.79 10.23
N LEU A 138 -0.06 -13.07 9.47
CA LEU A 138 1.06 -12.13 9.27
C LEU A 138 0.57 -10.84 8.61
N GLN A 139 -0.24 -10.96 7.56
CA GLN A 139 -0.82 -9.81 6.87
C GLN A 139 -1.64 -8.92 7.81
N ARG A 140 -2.57 -9.50 8.60
CA ARG A 140 -3.35 -8.74 9.58
C ARG A 140 -2.47 -8.09 10.64
N THR A 141 -1.41 -8.77 11.07
CA THR A 141 -0.42 -8.20 12.01
C THR A 141 0.28 -6.98 11.41
N LEU A 142 0.71 -7.05 10.15
CA LEU A 142 1.38 -5.94 9.48
C LEU A 142 0.43 -4.78 9.18
N LEU A 143 -0.82 -5.08 8.80
CA LEU A 143 -1.85 -4.06 8.64
C LEU A 143 -2.15 -3.37 9.97
N ALA A 144 -2.34 -4.14 11.06
CA ALA A 144 -2.50 -3.62 12.41
C ALA A 144 -1.38 -2.62 12.78
N ARG A 145 -0.12 -3.03 12.55
CA ARG A 145 1.05 -2.15 12.75
C ARG A 145 0.97 -0.87 11.94
N ALA A 146 0.54 -0.96 10.68
CA ALA A 146 0.48 0.20 9.79
C ALA A 146 -0.62 1.19 10.18
N VAL A 147 -1.75 0.70 10.74
CA VAL A 147 -2.92 1.55 11.06
C VAL A 147 -3.03 1.97 12.51
N ILE A 148 -2.29 1.37 13.46
CA ILE A 148 -2.41 1.66 14.90
C ILE A 148 -2.18 3.13 15.27
N ASN A 149 -1.41 3.86 14.47
CA ASN A 149 -1.16 5.30 14.65
C ASN A 149 -2.22 6.19 14.00
N ALA A 150 -3.35 5.61 13.53
CA ALA A 150 -4.41 6.31 12.80
C ALA A 150 -3.84 7.20 11.67
N PRO A 151 -3.21 6.59 10.64
CA PRO A 151 -2.58 7.35 9.56
C PRO A 151 -3.60 8.10 8.71
N GLU A 152 -3.18 9.21 8.11
CA GLU A 152 -3.98 9.92 7.09
C GLU A 152 -3.77 9.31 5.69
N LEU A 153 -2.59 8.71 5.47
CA LEU A 153 -2.24 7.98 4.26
C LEU A 153 -1.71 6.59 4.62
N LEU A 154 -2.30 5.55 4.08
CA LEU A 154 -1.88 4.15 4.21
C LEU A 154 -1.34 3.67 2.87
N ILE A 155 -0.11 3.18 2.85
CA ILE A 155 0.54 2.60 1.66
C ILE A 155 0.69 1.10 1.88
N LEU A 156 0.15 0.31 0.95
CA LEU A 156 0.19 -1.15 0.95
C LEU A 156 0.99 -1.63 -0.27
N ASP A 157 2.13 -2.25 -0.03
CA ASP A 157 3.03 -2.72 -1.09
C ASP A 157 2.86 -4.23 -1.29
N GLU A 158 2.13 -4.62 -2.33
CA GLU A 158 1.81 -6.01 -2.68
C GLU A 158 1.30 -6.84 -1.49
N PRO A 159 0.22 -6.41 -0.82
CA PRO A 159 -0.24 -7.05 0.42
C PRO A 159 -0.69 -8.50 0.21
N ASN A 160 -1.11 -8.89 -1.01
CA ASN A 160 -1.77 -10.18 -1.29
C ASN A 160 -0.81 -11.33 -1.62
N SER A 161 0.50 -11.15 -1.53
CA SER A 161 1.49 -12.13 -2.03
C SER A 161 1.39 -13.56 -1.46
N TYR A 162 0.55 -13.83 -0.43
CA TYR A 162 0.43 -15.13 0.24
C TYR A 162 -0.95 -15.42 0.84
N ILE A 163 -2.03 -14.88 0.28
CA ILE A 163 -3.36 -15.04 0.87
C ILE A 163 -4.16 -16.12 0.14
N ASP A 164 -4.84 -16.96 0.92
CA ASP A 164 -5.93 -17.80 0.43
C ASP A 164 -7.12 -16.91 0.04
N LYS A 165 -7.73 -17.16 -1.11
CA LYS A 165 -8.88 -16.39 -1.66
C LYS A 165 -10.01 -16.15 -0.66
N ARG A 166 -10.19 -17.05 0.33
CA ARG A 166 -11.20 -16.90 1.39
C ARG A 166 -10.93 -15.74 2.35
N PHE A 167 -9.67 -15.38 2.54
CA PHE A 167 -9.26 -14.27 3.41
C PHE A 167 -9.15 -12.95 2.65
N GLU A 168 -9.05 -13.01 1.34
CA GLU A 168 -8.88 -11.85 0.48
C GLU A 168 -10.10 -10.91 0.57
N SER A 169 -11.33 -11.43 0.45
CA SER A 169 -12.55 -10.62 0.58
C SER A 169 -12.61 -9.88 1.90
N HIS A 170 -12.36 -10.56 3.01
CA HIS A 170 -12.37 -9.94 4.35
C HIS A 170 -11.28 -8.86 4.52
N PHE A 171 -10.13 -9.05 3.87
CA PHE A 171 -9.06 -8.05 3.89
C PHE A 171 -9.49 -6.76 3.17
N TYR A 172 -10.16 -6.87 2.01
CA TYR A 172 -10.66 -5.71 1.28
C TYR A 172 -11.83 -5.02 2.00
N GLU A 173 -12.74 -5.77 2.62
CA GLU A 173 -13.78 -5.20 3.49
C GLU A 173 -13.16 -4.34 4.62
N LEU A 174 -12.08 -4.84 5.23
CA LEU A 174 -11.35 -4.10 6.25
C LEU A 174 -10.68 -2.83 5.68
N LEU A 175 -10.12 -2.91 4.47
CA LEU A 175 -9.56 -1.73 3.80
C LEU A 175 -10.63 -0.69 3.47
N GLU A 176 -11.83 -1.09 3.06
CA GLU A 176 -12.96 -0.18 2.83
C GLU A 176 -13.35 0.57 4.13
N GLU A 177 -13.41 -0.13 5.26
CA GLU A 177 -13.67 0.51 6.55
C GLU A 177 -12.57 1.52 6.93
N ILE A 178 -11.31 1.16 6.72
CA ILE A 178 -10.16 2.06 6.95
C ILE A 178 -10.24 3.27 6.01
N ASN A 179 -10.63 3.05 4.73
CA ASN A 179 -10.71 4.12 3.71
C ASN A 179 -11.74 5.21 4.04
N LYS A 180 -12.70 4.95 4.91
CA LYS A 180 -13.67 5.98 5.35
C LYS A 180 -12.99 7.16 6.05
N LYS A 181 -11.77 6.98 6.58
CA LYS A 181 -11.01 7.99 7.33
C LYS A 181 -9.58 8.19 6.85
N THR A 182 -9.05 7.27 6.04
CA THR A 182 -7.65 7.19 5.64
C THR A 182 -7.57 7.07 4.12
N ALA A 183 -6.75 7.87 3.46
CA ALA A 183 -6.44 7.65 2.04
C ALA A 183 -5.58 6.38 1.92
N ILE A 184 -5.87 5.54 0.92
CA ILE A 184 -5.15 4.28 0.69
C ILE A 184 -4.46 4.31 -0.68
N VAL A 185 -3.19 3.96 -0.70
CA VAL A 185 -2.43 3.65 -1.92
C VAL A 185 -2.11 2.15 -1.90
N LEU A 186 -2.69 1.42 -2.83
CA LEU A 186 -2.52 -0.03 -2.97
C LEU A 186 -1.68 -0.34 -4.20
N ILE A 187 -0.52 -0.94 -4.00
CA ILE A 187 0.31 -1.43 -5.09
C ILE A 187 0.06 -2.91 -5.28
N SER A 188 -0.27 -3.31 -6.49
CA SER A 188 -0.42 -4.71 -6.85
C SER A 188 -0.02 -4.95 -8.30
N HIS A 189 0.45 -6.15 -8.58
CA HIS A 189 0.60 -6.66 -9.93
C HIS A 189 -0.65 -7.40 -10.43
N ASP A 190 -1.60 -7.66 -9.55
CA ASP A 190 -2.91 -8.22 -9.88
C ASP A 190 -3.91 -7.11 -10.23
N ILE A 191 -4.07 -6.91 -11.55
CA ILE A 191 -4.94 -5.86 -12.09
C ILE A 191 -6.40 -6.12 -11.76
N GLY A 192 -6.84 -7.40 -11.79
CA GLY A 192 -8.23 -7.76 -11.48
C GLY A 192 -8.61 -7.34 -10.07
N THR A 193 -7.75 -7.64 -9.11
CA THR A 193 -7.91 -7.22 -7.72
C THR A 193 -7.94 -5.69 -7.57
N ILE A 194 -7.07 -4.96 -8.29
CA ILE A 194 -7.05 -3.50 -8.25
C ILE A 194 -8.39 -2.93 -8.77
N ILE A 195 -8.80 -3.32 -9.99
CA ILE A 195 -10.03 -2.81 -10.61
C ILE A 195 -11.25 -3.03 -9.71
N ALA A 196 -11.32 -4.19 -9.05
CA ALA A 196 -12.46 -4.54 -8.20
C ALA A 196 -12.57 -3.73 -6.91
N ASN A 197 -11.46 -3.16 -6.40
CA ASN A 197 -11.41 -2.64 -5.04
C ASN A 197 -11.03 -1.16 -4.91
N VAL A 198 -10.49 -0.53 -5.96
CA VAL A 198 -10.01 0.86 -5.87
C VAL A 198 -10.95 1.86 -6.54
N LYS A 199 -10.82 3.13 -6.19
CA LYS A 199 -11.59 4.23 -6.78
C LYS A 199 -10.91 4.83 -8.02
N ASN A 200 -9.57 4.87 -8.03
CA ASN A 200 -8.77 5.45 -9.10
C ASN A 200 -7.54 4.59 -9.34
N ILE A 201 -6.95 4.68 -10.52
CA ILE A 201 -5.79 3.88 -10.90
C ILE A 201 -4.68 4.77 -11.46
N ALA A 202 -3.44 4.45 -11.12
CA ALA A 202 -2.25 5.03 -11.73
C ALA A 202 -1.35 3.91 -12.26
N CYS A 203 -0.98 3.98 -13.54
CA CYS A 203 0.02 3.10 -14.13
C CYS A 203 1.40 3.75 -14.04
N VAL A 204 2.37 3.04 -13.46
CA VAL A 204 3.75 3.52 -13.27
C VAL A 204 4.71 2.64 -14.06
N ASN A 205 5.28 3.23 -15.12
CA ASN A 205 6.33 2.63 -15.95
C ASN A 205 7.31 3.75 -16.39
N GLU A 206 8.32 4.03 -15.57
CA GLU A 206 9.20 5.19 -15.63
C GLU A 206 8.46 6.55 -15.56
N THR A 207 7.33 6.68 -16.20
CA THR A 207 6.36 7.79 -16.12
C THR A 207 5.12 7.37 -15.34
N LEU A 208 4.16 8.28 -15.12
CA LEU A 208 2.90 7.97 -14.45
C LEU A 208 1.73 8.42 -15.31
N HIS A 209 0.79 7.51 -15.55
CA HIS A 209 -0.47 7.76 -16.21
C HIS A 209 -1.62 7.52 -15.24
N TYR A 210 -2.37 8.58 -14.97
CA TYR A 210 -3.49 8.53 -14.01
C TYR A 210 -4.81 8.33 -14.74
N HIS A 211 -5.63 7.40 -14.26
CA HIS A 211 -6.98 7.14 -14.73
C HIS A 211 -7.97 7.37 -13.57
N ALA A 212 -8.89 8.32 -13.77
CA ALA A 212 -9.99 8.54 -12.83
C ALA A 212 -11.04 7.45 -13.00
N GLY A 213 -11.39 6.79 -11.89
CA GLY A 213 -12.25 5.61 -11.90
C GLY A 213 -11.45 4.30 -12.00
N SER A 214 -12.14 3.19 -11.76
CA SER A 214 -11.58 1.84 -11.88
C SER A 214 -12.04 1.11 -13.16
N ASP A 215 -12.91 1.74 -13.96
CA ASP A 215 -13.40 1.19 -15.23
C ASP A 215 -12.37 1.47 -16.34
N ILE A 216 -11.40 0.59 -16.46
CA ILE A 216 -10.28 0.69 -17.41
C ILE A 216 -10.54 -0.28 -18.56
N ASP A 217 -10.46 0.22 -19.80
CA ASP A 217 -10.50 -0.63 -20.98
C ASP A 217 -9.15 -1.29 -21.29
N ASN A 218 -9.19 -2.35 -22.09
CA ASN A 218 -7.99 -3.08 -22.50
C ASN A 218 -7.02 -2.19 -23.29
N HIS A 219 -7.54 -1.23 -24.07
CA HIS A 219 -6.71 -0.35 -24.90
C HIS A 219 -5.84 0.57 -24.03
N TRP A 220 -6.42 1.17 -22.98
CA TRP A 220 -5.67 2.01 -22.05
C TRP A 220 -4.54 1.22 -21.35
N LEU A 221 -4.85 -0.03 -20.97
CA LEU A 221 -3.86 -0.89 -20.31
C LEU A 221 -2.73 -1.31 -21.28
N GLU A 222 -3.05 -1.67 -22.52
CA GLU A 222 -2.05 -2.03 -23.55
C GLU A 222 -1.12 -0.85 -23.85
N GLU A 223 -1.67 0.37 -23.96
CA GLU A 223 -0.92 1.58 -24.26
C GLU A 223 0.08 1.95 -23.15
N HIS A 224 -0.32 1.79 -21.87
CA HIS A 224 0.48 2.29 -20.74
C HIS A 224 1.29 1.21 -20.02
N PHE A 225 0.96 -0.06 -20.24
CA PHE A 225 1.68 -1.19 -19.62
C PHE A 225 2.81 -1.74 -20.48
N GLU A 226 2.85 -1.37 -21.79
CA GLU A 226 3.80 -1.87 -22.80
C GLU A 226 3.84 -3.41 -22.90
N CYS A 227 2.78 -4.10 -22.47
CA CYS A 227 2.65 -5.56 -22.57
C CYS A 227 1.26 -5.92 -23.07
N PRO A 228 1.14 -6.71 -24.17
CA PRO A 228 -0.15 -7.20 -24.61
C PRO A 228 -0.72 -8.17 -23.56
N PHE A 229 -1.88 -7.85 -23.02
CA PHE A 229 -2.63 -8.74 -22.13
C PHE A 229 -4.13 -8.63 -22.41
N GLU A 230 -4.86 -9.67 -22.10
CA GLU A 230 -6.32 -9.67 -22.14
C GLU A 230 -6.84 -9.77 -20.70
N ILE A 231 -7.80 -8.92 -20.36
CA ILE A 231 -8.62 -9.09 -19.17
C ILE A 231 -9.74 -10.06 -19.57
N ILE A 232 -9.67 -11.29 -19.08
CA ILE A 232 -10.73 -12.27 -19.29
C ILE A 232 -11.56 -12.32 -18.03
N GLY A 233 -12.83 -11.88 -18.15
CA GLY A 233 -13.82 -12.02 -17.07
C GLY A 233 -14.39 -13.43 -17.07
N HIS A 234 -14.13 -14.19 -16.01
CA HIS A 234 -14.87 -15.40 -15.66
C HIS A 234 -15.63 -15.12 -14.35
N GLY A 235 -16.88 -14.61 -14.48
CA GLY A 235 -17.67 -14.15 -13.34
C GLY A 235 -17.40 -12.68 -12.99
N ASP A 236 -17.64 -12.29 -11.74
CA ASP A 236 -17.59 -10.90 -11.28
C ASP A 236 -16.18 -10.30 -11.12
N ILE A 237 -15.13 -11.10 -11.28
CA ILE A 237 -13.73 -10.67 -11.13
C ILE A 237 -12.94 -10.98 -12.40
N PRO A 238 -12.39 -9.98 -13.10
CA PRO A 238 -11.55 -10.19 -14.27
C PRO A 238 -10.17 -10.76 -13.88
N HIS A 239 -9.66 -11.73 -14.66
CA HIS A 239 -8.33 -12.32 -14.47
C HIS A 239 -7.40 -11.97 -15.62
N ARG A 240 -6.11 -11.80 -15.30
CA ARG A 240 -5.07 -11.53 -16.29
C ARG A 240 -4.62 -12.84 -16.99
N ILE A 241 -4.58 -12.83 -18.31
CA ILE A 241 -3.89 -13.85 -19.12
C ILE A 241 -2.88 -13.14 -20.03
N LEU A 242 -1.59 -13.51 -19.94
CA LEU A 242 -0.59 -13.09 -20.91
C LEU A 242 -0.85 -13.77 -22.24
N LYS A 243 -0.98 -13.03 -23.33
CA LYS A 243 -0.97 -13.62 -24.68
C LYS A 243 0.39 -14.32 -24.88
N LYS A 244 0.36 -15.61 -25.21
CA LYS A 244 1.57 -16.31 -25.64
C LYS A 244 2.02 -15.70 -26.97
N HIS A 245 3.28 -15.33 -27.05
CA HIS A 245 3.97 -14.99 -28.31
C HIS A 245 4.17 -16.24 -29.17
#